data_35911ee1e8d108ac29f4455ea0395aa7
#
_entry.id   35911ee1e8d108ac29f4455ea0395aa7
#
_cell.length_a   1.000
_cell.length_b   1.000
_cell.length_c   1.000
_cell.angle_alpha   90.00
_cell.angle_beta   90.00
_cell.angle_gamma   90.00
#
_symmetry.space_group_name_H-M   'P 1'
#
loop_
_entity.id
_entity.type
_entity.pdbx_description
1 polymer ?
#
loop_
_entity_poly.entity_id
_entity_poly.type
_entity_poly.pdbx_seq_one_letter_code
_entity_poly.pdbx_strand_id
1 'polypeptide(L)'
;MSNSKIPLYKTIENDLIERINTGYYKKDDLIPTELELAKKYNVSRVTVRKAMDNLVAKGMLSRTAGLGTFVKHSIASQKTTSQRSFTEDMKSLGMTCKTIVNTFSLKEADAQIASILGIEEKDMVYYIERSRYGNDDILMFEITHMAIKKFPDLSIQYLEKSKFDYIEKIKGLKIDFSFHNTIPMLPNERIQAMFKVNNTTFLENGDVMDFTEQYMNSPKYQLNYIRKR
;
A
#
# COMPACT_ATOMS: atom_id res chain seq x y z
N MET A 1 -27.30 -0.07 11.18
CA MET A 1 -26.08 0.69 10.87
C MET A 1 -25.01 0.26 11.85
N SER A 2 -24.23 -0.74 11.48
CA SER A 2 -23.13 -1.26 12.33
C SER A 2 -21.91 -0.41 12.04
N ASN A 3 -21.58 0.46 12.99
CA ASN A 3 -20.30 1.19 13.02
C ASN A 3 -19.20 0.16 13.30
N SER A 4 -18.57 -0.41 12.27
CA SER A 4 -17.43 -1.31 12.46
C SER A 4 -16.26 -0.48 12.97
N LYS A 5 -16.10 -0.42 14.30
CA LYS A 5 -14.93 0.21 14.93
C LYS A 5 -13.68 -0.49 14.41
N ILE A 6 -12.77 0.28 13.83
CA ILE A 6 -11.42 -0.19 13.47
C ILE A 6 -10.82 -0.90 14.70
N PRO A 7 -10.33 -2.14 14.56
CA PRO A 7 -9.72 -2.85 15.69
C PRO A 7 -8.59 -2.01 16.31
N LEU A 8 -8.56 -1.91 17.63
CA LEU A 8 -7.61 -1.04 18.35
C LEU A 8 -6.15 -1.32 18.01
N TYR A 9 -5.77 -2.59 17.74
CA TYR A 9 -4.42 -2.91 17.31
C TYR A 9 -4.06 -2.28 15.95
N LYS A 10 -5.03 -2.11 15.05
CA LYS A 10 -4.83 -1.44 13.75
C LYS A 10 -4.61 0.06 13.91
N THR A 11 -5.35 0.69 14.81
CA THR A 11 -5.16 2.11 15.14
C THR A 11 -3.74 2.34 15.67
N ILE A 12 -3.25 1.47 16.55
CA ILE A 12 -1.88 1.54 17.09
C ILE A 12 -0.85 1.30 15.98
N GLU A 13 -1.07 0.30 15.14
CA GLU A 13 -0.21 -0.03 14.01
C GLU A 13 -0.07 1.18 13.08
N ASN A 14 -1.18 1.82 12.71
CA ASN A 14 -1.20 2.98 11.82
C ASN A 14 -0.49 4.19 12.44
N ASP A 15 -0.74 4.50 13.73
CA ASP A 15 -0.04 5.61 14.43
C ASP A 15 1.47 5.37 14.50
N LEU A 16 1.90 4.14 14.75
CA LEU A 16 3.34 3.81 14.75
C LEU A 16 3.95 3.92 13.34
N ILE A 17 3.24 3.45 12.30
CA ILE A 17 3.65 3.63 10.91
C ILE A 17 3.80 5.12 10.58
N GLU A 18 2.82 5.93 10.92
CA GLU A 18 2.86 7.38 10.68
C GLU A 18 4.05 8.03 11.40
N ARG A 19 4.29 7.70 12.67
CA ARG A 19 5.44 8.23 13.43
C ARG A 19 6.78 7.83 12.87
N ILE A 20 6.88 6.60 12.34
CA ILE A 20 8.09 6.13 11.64
C ILE A 20 8.25 6.88 10.31
N ASN A 21 7.17 7.01 9.55
CA ASN A 21 7.18 7.66 8.23
C ASN A 21 7.43 9.18 8.30
N THR A 22 6.92 9.84 9.34
CA THR A 22 7.17 11.28 9.58
C THR A 22 8.54 11.57 10.18
N GLY A 23 9.32 10.51 10.50
CA GLY A 23 10.64 10.65 11.11
C GLY A 23 10.62 11.01 12.60
N TYR A 24 9.45 10.91 13.25
CA TYR A 24 9.36 11.01 14.72
C TYR A 24 10.16 9.88 15.37
N TYR A 25 10.04 8.64 14.86
CA TYR A 25 10.96 7.55 15.13
C TYR A 25 11.87 7.34 13.92
N LYS A 26 13.16 7.51 14.11
CA LYS A 26 14.19 7.32 13.08
C LYS A 26 14.65 5.86 13.05
N LYS A 27 15.35 5.47 11.99
CA LYS A 27 16.03 4.18 11.94
C LYS A 27 16.94 4.01 13.16
N ASP A 28 16.90 2.82 13.75
CA ASP A 28 17.61 2.40 14.95
C ASP A 28 17.09 3.04 16.28
N ASP A 29 16.05 3.88 16.23
CA ASP A 29 15.42 4.38 17.45
C ASP A 29 14.69 3.26 18.19
N LEU A 30 14.74 3.32 19.51
CA LEU A 30 14.01 2.44 20.42
C LEU A 30 12.54 2.85 20.44
N ILE A 31 11.63 1.93 20.15
CA ILE A 31 10.20 2.12 20.31
C ILE A 31 9.82 1.91 21.79
N PRO A 32 8.90 2.70 22.36
CA PRO A 32 8.42 2.47 23.70
C PRO A 32 7.94 1.04 23.92
N THR A 33 8.12 0.53 25.12
CA THR A 33 7.77 -0.84 25.50
C THR A 33 6.27 -1.12 25.32
N GLU A 34 5.91 -2.39 25.19
CA GLU A 34 4.48 -2.82 25.12
C GLU A 34 3.66 -2.27 26.30
N LEU A 35 4.29 -2.13 27.48
CA LEU A 35 3.62 -1.58 28.67
C LEU A 35 3.37 -0.10 28.55
N GLU A 36 4.33 0.67 28.08
CA GLU A 36 4.22 2.12 27.88
C GLU A 36 3.19 2.45 26.79
N LEU A 37 3.24 1.71 25.67
CA LEU A 37 2.24 1.86 24.60
C LEU A 37 0.84 1.45 25.06
N ALA A 38 0.71 0.38 25.87
CA ALA A 38 -0.58 -0.03 26.43
C ALA A 38 -1.20 1.05 27.31
N LYS A 39 -0.38 1.73 28.13
CA LYS A 39 -0.80 2.90 28.93
C LYS A 39 -1.18 4.08 28.03
N LYS A 40 -0.34 4.41 27.04
CA LYS A 40 -0.55 5.54 26.12
C LYS A 40 -1.86 5.43 25.36
N TYR A 41 -2.17 4.25 24.81
CA TYR A 41 -3.36 4.00 23.99
C TYR A 41 -4.57 3.51 24.81
N ASN A 42 -4.42 3.33 26.12
CA ASN A 42 -5.45 2.80 27.02
C ASN A 42 -6.02 1.45 26.53
N VAL A 43 -5.14 0.51 26.21
CA VAL A 43 -5.47 -0.83 25.71
C VAL A 43 -4.70 -1.93 26.44
N SER A 44 -5.06 -3.19 26.19
CA SER A 44 -4.31 -4.31 26.74
C SER A 44 -2.93 -4.47 26.09
N ARG A 45 -1.96 -5.03 26.83
CA ARG A 45 -0.63 -5.35 26.28
C ARG A 45 -0.72 -6.33 25.09
N VAL A 46 -1.69 -7.23 25.08
CA VAL A 46 -1.91 -8.18 23.99
C VAL A 46 -2.28 -7.43 22.70
N THR A 47 -3.11 -6.39 22.80
CA THR A 47 -3.49 -5.52 21.66
C THR A 47 -2.27 -4.80 21.07
N VAL A 48 -1.41 -4.24 21.94
CA VAL A 48 -0.16 -3.59 21.51
C VAL A 48 0.80 -4.61 20.89
N ARG A 49 0.97 -5.75 21.53
CA ARG A 49 1.84 -6.83 21.02
C ARG A 49 1.44 -7.24 19.61
N LYS A 50 0.14 -7.44 19.36
CA LYS A 50 -0.37 -7.76 18.03
C LYS A 50 -0.01 -6.68 16.99
N ALA A 51 -0.13 -5.40 17.33
CA ALA A 51 0.27 -4.31 16.44
C ALA A 51 1.78 -4.33 16.17
N MET A 52 2.59 -4.50 17.21
CA MET A 52 4.05 -4.57 17.07
C MET A 52 4.51 -5.80 16.29
N ASP A 53 3.88 -6.98 16.51
CA ASP A 53 4.16 -8.21 15.76
C ASP A 53 3.90 -8.02 14.27
N ASN A 54 2.80 -7.34 13.91
CA ASN A 54 2.49 -6.99 12.53
C ASN A 54 3.57 -6.08 11.92
N LEU A 55 4.07 -5.09 12.67
CA LEU A 55 5.13 -4.20 12.21
C LEU A 55 6.48 -4.92 12.08
N VAL A 56 6.77 -5.88 12.95
CA VAL A 56 7.95 -6.76 12.81
C VAL A 56 7.80 -7.65 11.58
N ALA A 57 6.64 -8.26 11.36
CA ALA A 57 6.36 -9.05 10.16
C ALA A 57 6.48 -8.23 8.86
N LYS A 58 6.12 -6.94 8.90
CA LYS A 58 6.30 -5.98 7.80
C LYS A 58 7.75 -5.49 7.65
N GLY A 59 8.66 -5.91 8.53
CA GLY A 59 10.06 -5.49 8.50
C GLY A 59 10.31 -4.04 8.91
N MET A 60 9.31 -3.35 9.46
CA MET A 60 9.43 -1.96 9.95
C MET A 60 10.09 -1.89 11.33
N LEU A 61 9.86 -2.90 12.15
CA LEU A 61 10.47 -3.04 13.47
C LEU A 61 11.33 -4.31 13.55
N SER A 62 12.29 -4.31 14.47
CA SER A 62 13.06 -5.49 14.85
C SER A 62 13.08 -5.62 16.37
N ARG A 63 12.97 -6.85 16.88
CA ARG A 63 13.13 -7.14 18.30
C ARG A 63 14.53 -7.65 18.57
N THR A 64 15.16 -7.09 19.59
CA THR A 64 16.43 -7.59 20.12
C THR A 64 16.21 -8.01 21.57
N ALA A 65 16.45 -9.29 21.86
CA ALA A 65 16.25 -9.85 23.20
C ALA A 65 17.05 -9.04 24.24
N GLY A 66 16.38 -8.65 25.31
CA GLY A 66 16.98 -7.86 26.40
C GLY A 66 17.21 -6.36 26.08
N LEU A 67 17.16 -5.93 24.83
CA LEU A 67 17.41 -4.54 24.45
C LEU A 67 16.15 -3.78 24.02
N GLY A 68 15.14 -4.47 23.50
CA GLY A 68 13.86 -3.84 23.13
C GLY A 68 13.48 -4.02 21.68
N THR A 69 12.58 -3.14 21.22
CA THR A 69 12.11 -3.10 19.84
C THR A 69 12.59 -1.84 19.15
N PHE A 70 13.25 -1.99 18.02
CA PHE A 70 13.89 -0.90 17.29
C PHE A 70 13.26 -0.71 15.91
N VAL A 71 13.29 0.50 15.41
CA VAL A 71 12.94 0.81 14.02
C VAL A 71 13.99 0.23 13.09
N LYS A 72 13.63 -0.76 12.30
CA LYS A 72 14.54 -1.41 11.34
C LYS A 72 14.65 -0.62 10.04
N HIS A 73 13.54 -0.11 9.55
CA HIS A 73 13.47 0.87 8.50
C HIS A 73 12.71 2.06 9.05
N SER A 74 13.37 3.22 9.19
CA SER A 74 12.64 4.42 8.85
C SER A 74 12.53 4.33 7.34
N ILE A 75 11.33 4.14 6.85
CA ILE A 75 11.03 4.77 5.59
C ILE A 75 11.17 6.23 5.97
N ALA A 76 12.42 6.78 5.89
CA ALA A 76 12.55 8.18 5.72
C ALA A 76 11.57 8.44 4.59
N SER A 77 10.40 8.97 4.91
CA SER A 77 9.50 9.42 3.90
C SER A 77 10.30 10.50 3.21
N GLN A 78 11.01 10.08 2.21
CA GLN A 78 11.21 11.00 1.14
C GLN A 78 9.78 11.35 0.81
N LYS A 79 9.36 12.55 1.22
CA LYS A 79 8.32 13.26 0.51
C LYS A 79 8.81 13.32 -0.92
N THR A 80 8.67 12.19 -1.62
CA THR A 80 8.77 12.14 -3.04
C THR A 80 7.63 13.01 -3.46
N THR A 81 7.98 14.17 -3.95
CA THR A 81 7.14 15.10 -4.67
C THR A 81 5.94 14.38 -5.26
N SER A 82 4.74 14.73 -4.81
CA SER A 82 3.41 14.30 -5.25
C SER A 82 3.34 12.87 -5.79
N GLN A 83 2.58 12.03 -5.11
CA GLN A 83 2.22 10.71 -5.61
C GLN A 83 1.48 10.88 -6.94
N ARG A 84 2.13 10.51 -8.04
CA ARG A 84 1.55 10.58 -9.38
C ARG A 84 0.88 9.25 -9.72
N SER A 85 -0.25 9.34 -10.38
CA SER A 85 -0.83 8.19 -11.05
C SER A 85 0.05 7.79 -12.25
N PHE A 86 -0.03 6.53 -12.68
CA PHE A 86 0.66 6.09 -13.90
C PHE A 86 0.33 6.98 -15.13
N THR A 87 -0.92 7.42 -15.23
CA THR A 87 -1.35 8.31 -16.32
C THR A 87 -0.62 9.66 -16.29
N GLU A 88 -0.44 10.21 -15.08
CA GLU A 88 0.31 11.47 -14.89
C GLU A 88 1.80 11.28 -15.17
N ASP A 89 2.36 10.13 -14.77
CA ASP A 89 3.76 9.80 -15.06
C ASP A 89 3.99 9.70 -16.57
N MET A 90 3.15 8.98 -17.30
CA MET A 90 3.25 8.89 -18.76
C MET A 90 3.14 10.26 -19.42
N LYS A 91 2.19 11.07 -18.99
CA LYS A 91 2.04 12.44 -19.47
C LYS A 91 3.29 13.28 -19.20
N SER A 92 3.90 13.14 -18.02
CA SER A 92 5.14 13.89 -17.67
C SER A 92 6.35 13.47 -18.51
N LEU A 93 6.34 12.24 -19.03
CA LEU A 93 7.36 11.69 -19.93
C LEU A 93 7.05 11.97 -21.42
N GLY A 94 5.94 12.66 -21.73
CA GLY A 94 5.52 12.90 -23.10
C GLY A 94 5.02 11.64 -23.83
N MET A 95 4.66 10.60 -23.10
CA MET A 95 4.18 9.33 -23.64
C MET A 95 2.66 9.27 -23.64
N THR A 96 2.08 8.62 -24.62
CA THR A 96 0.66 8.25 -24.61
C THR A 96 0.44 7.14 -23.57
N CYS A 97 -0.67 7.20 -22.84
CA CYS A 97 -1.04 6.20 -21.84
C CYS A 97 -2.25 5.41 -22.33
N LYS A 98 -2.13 4.08 -22.33
CA LYS A 98 -3.25 3.17 -22.59
C LYS A 98 -3.32 2.15 -21.46
N THR A 99 -4.53 1.87 -20.99
CA THR A 99 -4.79 0.83 -20.00
C THR A 99 -5.77 -0.18 -20.58
N ILE A 100 -5.46 -1.46 -20.46
CA ILE A 100 -6.37 -2.55 -20.79
C ILE A 100 -6.72 -3.26 -19.49
N VAL A 101 -8.01 -3.34 -19.18
CA VAL A 101 -8.52 -4.15 -18.08
C VAL A 101 -8.64 -5.59 -18.57
N ASN A 102 -7.74 -6.45 -18.12
CA ASN A 102 -7.70 -7.87 -18.52
C ASN A 102 -8.75 -8.70 -17.76
N THR A 103 -8.90 -8.40 -16.46
CA THR A 103 -9.84 -9.07 -15.55
C THR A 103 -10.46 -8.05 -14.61
N PHE A 104 -11.78 -8.14 -14.45
CA PHE A 104 -12.54 -7.43 -13.42
C PHE A 104 -13.56 -8.38 -12.83
N SER A 105 -13.29 -8.90 -11.65
CA SER A 105 -14.10 -9.91 -10.99
C SER A 105 -14.22 -9.67 -9.50
N LEU A 106 -15.15 -10.36 -8.87
CA LEU A 106 -15.34 -10.35 -7.43
C LEU A 106 -14.71 -11.60 -6.84
N LYS A 107 -13.97 -11.44 -5.75
CA LYS A 107 -13.37 -12.55 -4.99
C LYS A 107 -13.57 -12.33 -3.50
N GLU A 108 -13.56 -13.41 -2.75
CA GLU A 108 -13.44 -13.34 -1.30
C GLU A 108 -11.99 -12.99 -0.92
N ALA A 109 -11.83 -12.10 0.04
CA ALA A 109 -10.53 -11.78 0.58
C ALA A 109 -10.00 -12.95 1.42
N ASP A 110 -8.80 -13.42 1.09
CA ASP A 110 -8.07 -14.30 1.98
C ASP A 110 -7.53 -13.55 3.20
N ALA A 111 -6.97 -14.27 4.16
CA ALA A 111 -6.45 -13.68 5.40
C ALA A 111 -5.38 -12.60 5.16
N GLN A 112 -4.56 -12.74 4.11
CA GLN A 112 -3.52 -11.76 3.77
C GLN A 112 -4.13 -10.47 3.21
N ILE A 113 -4.99 -10.58 2.21
CA ILE A 113 -5.66 -9.43 1.57
C ILE A 113 -6.58 -8.73 2.58
N ALA A 114 -7.33 -9.49 3.38
CA ALA A 114 -8.17 -8.95 4.44
C ALA A 114 -7.36 -8.13 5.44
N SER A 115 -6.21 -8.66 5.87
CA SER A 115 -5.31 -7.96 6.80
C SER A 115 -4.75 -6.66 6.19
N ILE A 116 -4.33 -6.67 4.92
CA ILE A 116 -3.78 -5.49 4.24
C ILE A 116 -4.85 -4.42 4.07
N LEU A 117 -6.04 -4.79 3.56
CA LEU A 117 -7.13 -3.85 3.27
C LEU A 117 -7.88 -3.37 4.53
N GLY A 118 -7.64 -3.99 5.68
CA GLY A 118 -8.33 -3.66 6.93
C GLY A 118 -9.81 -4.05 6.93
N ILE A 119 -10.12 -5.20 6.33
CA ILE A 119 -11.46 -5.81 6.24
C ILE A 119 -11.46 -7.19 6.90
N GLU A 120 -12.62 -7.84 6.98
CA GLU A 120 -12.72 -9.21 7.50
C GLU A 120 -12.34 -10.23 6.43
N GLU A 121 -11.83 -11.40 6.85
CA GLU A 121 -11.61 -12.52 5.96
C GLU A 121 -12.93 -12.94 5.30
N LYS A 122 -12.91 -13.28 4.00
CA LYS A 122 -14.05 -13.55 3.14
C LYS A 122 -14.93 -12.33 2.80
N ASP A 123 -14.60 -11.13 3.27
CA ASP A 123 -15.23 -9.94 2.69
C ASP A 123 -14.95 -9.88 1.20
N MET A 124 -15.95 -9.43 0.44
CA MET A 124 -15.82 -9.34 -1.01
C MET A 124 -14.93 -8.18 -1.43
N VAL A 125 -14.03 -8.48 -2.36
CA VAL A 125 -13.11 -7.52 -2.97
C VAL A 125 -13.23 -7.57 -4.49
N TYR A 126 -12.97 -6.44 -5.13
CA TYR A 126 -12.66 -6.41 -6.55
C TYR A 126 -11.26 -7.00 -6.75
N TYR A 127 -11.16 -7.94 -7.66
CA TYR A 127 -9.91 -8.47 -8.21
C TYR A 127 -9.76 -7.93 -9.62
N ILE A 128 -8.70 -7.15 -9.85
CA ILE A 128 -8.54 -6.36 -11.06
C ILE A 128 -7.15 -6.64 -11.64
N GLU A 129 -7.09 -7.13 -12.87
CA GLU A 129 -5.85 -7.24 -13.63
C GLU A 129 -5.83 -6.20 -14.73
N ARG A 130 -4.71 -5.47 -14.85
CA ARG A 130 -4.54 -4.45 -15.88
C ARG A 130 -3.18 -4.51 -16.52
N SER A 131 -3.15 -4.34 -17.85
CA SER A 131 -1.93 -4.07 -18.61
C SER A 131 -1.83 -2.58 -18.90
N ARG A 132 -0.69 -1.99 -18.54
CA ARG A 132 -0.43 -0.55 -18.66
C ARG A 132 0.62 -0.31 -19.72
N TYR A 133 0.28 0.51 -20.70
CA TYR A 133 1.10 0.82 -21.87
C TYR A 133 1.57 2.27 -21.80
N GLY A 134 2.83 2.48 -22.18
CA GLY A 134 3.35 3.78 -22.58
C GLY A 134 3.71 3.72 -24.06
N ASN A 135 3.08 4.55 -24.87
CA ASN A 135 3.02 4.39 -26.31
C ASN A 135 2.48 2.99 -26.66
N ASP A 136 3.19 2.20 -27.46
CA ASP A 136 2.78 0.84 -27.85
C ASP A 136 3.41 -0.26 -26.98
N ASP A 137 4.24 0.10 -26.00
CA ASP A 137 4.95 -0.85 -25.16
C ASP A 137 4.20 -1.15 -23.86
N ILE A 138 4.10 -2.44 -23.51
CA ILE A 138 3.68 -2.86 -22.17
C ILE A 138 4.80 -2.48 -21.19
N LEU A 139 4.50 -1.55 -20.28
CA LEU A 139 5.43 -1.12 -19.24
C LEU A 139 5.21 -1.84 -17.91
N MET A 140 3.94 -2.17 -17.62
CA MET A 140 3.54 -2.72 -16.33
C MET A 140 2.31 -3.64 -16.50
N PHE A 141 2.32 -4.73 -15.77
CA PHE A 141 1.13 -5.53 -15.45
C PHE A 141 0.84 -5.37 -13.96
N GLU A 142 -0.41 -5.15 -13.59
CA GLU A 142 -0.78 -4.97 -12.20
C GLU A 142 -2.00 -5.81 -11.81
N ILE A 143 -1.97 -6.31 -10.57
CA ILE A 143 -3.08 -7.00 -9.92
C ILE A 143 -3.47 -6.15 -8.72
N THR A 144 -4.72 -5.66 -8.72
CA THR A 144 -5.22 -4.76 -7.66
C THR A 144 -6.37 -5.42 -6.91
N HIS A 145 -6.38 -5.27 -5.59
CA HIS A 145 -7.48 -5.62 -4.72
C HIS A 145 -8.05 -4.35 -4.06
N MET A 146 -9.37 -4.17 -4.14
CA MET A 146 -10.10 -3.06 -3.50
C MET A 146 -11.34 -3.59 -2.80
N ALA A 147 -11.62 -3.08 -1.60
CA ALA A 147 -12.79 -3.52 -0.82
C ALA A 147 -14.10 -2.99 -1.43
N ILE A 148 -15.04 -3.87 -1.76
CA ILE A 148 -16.35 -3.48 -2.32
C ILE A 148 -17.11 -2.59 -1.34
N LYS A 149 -17.06 -2.89 -0.04
CA LYS A 149 -17.73 -2.09 0.99
C LYS A 149 -17.32 -0.61 0.97
N LYS A 150 -16.08 -0.30 0.55
CA LYS A 150 -15.55 1.08 0.47
C LYS A 150 -15.86 1.74 -0.88
N PHE A 151 -15.90 0.95 -1.95
CA PHE A 151 -16.02 1.44 -3.33
C PHE A 151 -17.10 0.67 -4.12
N PRO A 152 -18.38 0.69 -3.70
CA PRO A 152 -19.42 -0.18 -4.28
C PRO A 152 -19.78 0.14 -5.73
N ASP A 153 -19.43 1.30 -6.21
CA ASP A 153 -19.73 1.84 -7.54
C ASP A 153 -18.52 1.82 -8.49
N LEU A 154 -17.42 1.15 -8.10
CA LEU A 154 -16.25 1.01 -8.98
C LEU A 154 -16.62 0.22 -10.25
N SER A 155 -16.25 0.76 -11.41
CA SER A 155 -16.53 0.15 -12.70
C SER A 155 -15.31 0.11 -13.61
N ILE A 156 -15.38 -0.71 -14.66
CA ILE A 156 -14.31 -0.85 -15.66
C ILE A 156 -13.96 0.50 -16.29
N GLN A 157 -14.95 1.35 -16.55
CA GLN A 157 -14.74 2.66 -17.19
C GLN A 157 -13.77 3.57 -16.42
N TYR A 158 -13.78 3.49 -15.08
CA TYR A 158 -12.82 4.21 -14.24
C TYR A 158 -11.44 3.57 -14.29
N LEU A 159 -11.38 2.26 -14.35
CA LEU A 159 -10.13 1.50 -14.34
C LEU A 159 -9.35 1.60 -15.65
N GLU A 160 -10.04 1.80 -16.79
CA GLU A 160 -9.43 2.07 -18.09
C GLU A 160 -8.76 3.46 -18.15
N LYS A 161 -9.20 4.37 -17.29
CA LYS A 161 -8.64 5.73 -17.19
C LYS A 161 -7.63 5.82 -16.05
N SER A 162 -8.04 6.40 -14.94
CA SER A 162 -7.21 6.58 -13.75
C SER A 162 -7.98 6.18 -12.50
N LYS A 163 -7.47 5.18 -11.81
CA LYS A 163 -8.00 4.76 -10.51
C LYS A 163 -7.94 5.91 -9.49
N PHE A 164 -6.89 6.74 -9.54
CA PHE A 164 -6.76 7.91 -8.69
C PHE A 164 -7.82 8.97 -8.99
N ASP A 165 -8.10 9.22 -10.28
CA ASP A 165 -9.17 10.12 -10.67
C ASP A 165 -10.55 9.67 -10.16
N TYR A 166 -10.82 8.37 -10.15
CA TYR A 166 -12.02 7.82 -9.54
C TYR A 166 -12.10 8.17 -8.05
N ILE A 167 -11.01 7.93 -7.31
CA ILE A 167 -10.97 8.22 -5.88
C ILE A 167 -11.11 9.72 -5.60
N GLU A 168 -10.34 10.54 -6.27
CA GLU A 168 -10.28 11.97 -5.95
C GLU A 168 -11.42 12.77 -6.55
N LYS A 169 -11.76 12.52 -7.83
CA LYS A 169 -12.75 13.33 -8.57
C LYS A 169 -14.18 12.81 -8.43
N ILE A 170 -14.36 11.48 -8.32
CA ILE A 170 -15.71 10.88 -8.25
C ILE A 170 -16.11 10.62 -6.80
N LYS A 171 -15.22 10.04 -5.99
CA LYS A 171 -15.51 9.77 -4.57
C LYS A 171 -15.25 10.96 -3.65
N GLY A 172 -14.51 11.99 -4.11
CA GLY A 172 -14.14 13.15 -3.30
C GLY A 172 -13.23 12.81 -2.13
N LEU A 173 -12.54 11.67 -2.20
CA LEU A 173 -11.59 11.22 -1.20
C LEU A 173 -10.20 11.67 -1.62
N LYS A 174 -9.32 11.93 -0.64
CA LYS A 174 -7.95 12.32 -0.92
C LYS A 174 -7.00 11.18 -0.63
N ILE A 175 -6.08 10.96 -1.56
CA ILE A 175 -4.98 10.01 -1.42
C ILE A 175 -3.88 10.70 -0.61
N ASP A 176 -3.42 10.06 0.47
CA ASP A 176 -2.38 10.58 1.35
C ASP A 176 -1.01 10.09 0.89
N PHE A 177 -0.77 8.79 0.97
CA PHE A 177 0.51 8.19 0.56
C PHE A 177 0.34 6.75 0.08
N SER A 178 1.37 6.24 -0.59
CA SER A 178 1.50 4.81 -0.89
C SER A 178 2.77 4.24 -0.30
N PHE A 179 2.66 3.04 0.24
CA PHE A 179 3.79 2.25 0.67
C PHE A 179 4.20 1.30 -0.45
N HIS A 180 5.44 1.43 -0.95
CA HIS A 180 6.00 0.60 -2.01
C HIS A 180 7.08 -0.33 -1.46
N ASN A 181 6.92 -1.64 -1.68
CA ASN A 181 7.94 -2.64 -1.39
C ASN A 181 8.41 -3.28 -2.69
N THR A 182 9.63 -2.96 -3.12
CA THR A 182 10.21 -3.48 -4.37
C THR A 182 10.95 -4.78 -4.12
N ILE A 183 10.57 -5.83 -4.84
CA ILE A 183 11.10 -7.18 -4.71
C ILE A 183 11.74 -7.58 -6.06
N PRO A 184 13.04 -7.92 -6.10
CA PRO A 184 13.64 -8.46 -7.32
C PRO A 184 13.01 -9.82 -7.66
N MET A 185 12.79 -10.07 -8.93
CA MET A 185 12.22 -11.33 -9.43
C MET A 185 13.10 -11.93 -10.52
N LEU A 186 13.09 -13.26 -10.60
CA LEU A 186 13.57 -13.95 -11.78
C LEU A 186 12.42 -14.03 -12.80
N PRO A 187 12.67 -13.72 -14.08
CA PRO A 187 11.68 -13.92 -15.13
C PRO A 187 11.18 -15.38 -15.18
N ASN A 188 9.91 -15.57 -15.42
CA ASN A 188 9.32 -16.87 -15.65
C ASN A 188 8.53 -16.90 -16.97
N GLU A 189 8.00 -18.06 -17.37
CA GLU A 189 7.30 -18.22 -18.64
C GLU A 189 6.08 -17.31 -18.82
N ARG A 190 5.46 -16.87 -17.73
CA ARG A 190 4.26 -16.02 -17.76
C ARG A 190 4.58 -14.53 -17.60
N ILE A 191 5.62 -14.21 -16.83
CA ILE A 191 5.93 -12.83 -16.45
C ILE A 191 7.43 -12.60 -16.70
N GLN A 192 7.75 -11.88 -17.76
CA GLN A 192 9.11 -11.42 -18.05
C GLN A 192 9.42 -10.11 -17.31
N ALA A 193 9.00 -10.03 -16.05
CA ALA A 193 9.26 -8.88 -15.20
C ALA A 193 10.53 -9.12 -14.36
N MET A 194 11.31 -8.06 -14.17
CA MET A 194 12.51 -8.11 -13.32
C MET A 194 12.24 -7.60 -11.90
N PHE A 195 11.14 -6.88 -11.70
CA PHE A 195 10.74 -6.35 -10.40
C PHE A 195 9.25 -6.54 -10.16
N LYS A 196 8.92 -6.91 -8.93
CA LYS A 196 7.59 -6.84 -8.37
C LYS A 196 7.57 -5.71 -7.34
N VAL A 197 6.60 -4.82 -7.43
CA VAL A 197 6.34 -3.80 -6.41
C VAL A 197 5.00 -4.06 -5.77
N ASN A 198 5.01 -4.35 -4.48
CA ASN A 198 3.81 -4.39 -3.68
C ASN A 198 3.50 -2.97 -3.20
N ASN A 199 2.35 -2.47 -3.58
CA ASN A 199 1.92 -1.10 -3.28
C ASN A 199 0.63 -1.12 -2.47
N THR A 200 0.64 -0.48 -1.30
CA THR A 200 -0.56 -0.24 -0.49
C THR A 200 -0.80 1.26 -0.45
N THR A 201 -1.95 1.70 -0.96
CA THR A 201 -2.32 3.12 -1.01
C THR A 201 -3.27 3.46 0.13
N PHE A 202 -3.02 4.58 0.80
CA PHE A 202 -3.77 5.07 1.95
C PHE A 202 -4.48 6.37 1.62
N LEU A 203 -5.66 6.55 2.21
CA LEU A 203 -6.45 7.78 2.15
C LEU A 203 -6.16 8.65 3.39
N GLU A 204 -6.39 9.96 3.30
CA GLU A 204 -6.21 10.90 4.42
C GLU A 204 -7.00 10.51 5.68
N ASN A 205 -8.12 9.80 5.54
CA ASN A 205 -8.91 9.29 6.66
C ASN A 205 -8.32 8.03 7.32
N GLY A 206 -7.15 7.57 6.86
CA GLY A 206 -6.46 6.38 7.36
C GLY A 206 -6.94 5.04 6.77
N ASP A 207 -7.93 5.07 5.88
CA ASP A 207 -8.39 3.87 5.18
C ASP A 207 -7.38 3.39 4.15
N VAL A 208 -7.30 2.08 3.96
CA VAL A 208 -6.62 1.52 2.80
C VAL A 208 -7.53 1.62 1.59
N MET A 209 -7.07 2.31 0.55
CA MET A 209 -7.72 2.42 -0.73
C MET A 209 -7.62 1.11 -1.51
N ASP A 210 -6.39 0.63 -1.70
CA ASP A 210 -6.10 -0.59 -2.44
C ASP A 210 -4.78 -1.25 -2.02
N PHE A 211 -4.66 -2.51 -2.42
CA PHE A 211 -3.40 -3.23 -2.49
C PHE A 211 -3.14 -3.64 -3.93
N THR A 212 -2.01 -3.22 -4.49
CA THR A 212 -1.64 -3.47 -5.88
C THR A 212 -0.26 -4.12 -5.98
N GLU A 213 -0.20 -5.27 -6.64
CA GLU A 213 1.04 -5.90 -7.07
C GLU A 213 1.36 -5.44 -8.49
N GLN A 214 2.48 -4.79 -8.68
CA GLN A 214 2.94 -4.28 -9.96
C GLN A 214 4.12 -5.10 -10.44
N TYR A 215 4.04 -5.62 -11.65
CA TYR A 215 5.08 -6.39 -12.32
C TYR A 215 5.65 -5.53 -13.44
N MET A 216 6.91 -5.14 -13.32
CA MET A 216 7.54 -4.17 -14.22
C MET A 216 8.52 -4.83 -15.17
N ASN A 217 8.46 -4.43 -16.44
CA ASN A 217 9.47 -4.75 -17.44
C ASN A 217 10.60 -3.70 -17.37
N SER A 218 11.64 -4.02 -16.63
CA SER A 218 12.72 -3.10 -16.25
C SER A 218 13.46 -2.41 -17.42
N PRO A 219 13.71 -3.00 -18.59
CA PRO A 219 14.38 -2.30 -19.67
C PRO A 219 13.59 -1.12 -20.24
N LYS A 220 12.27 -1.16 -20.10
CA LYS A 220 11.35 -0.18 -20.70
C LYS A 220 10.77 0.82 -19.71
N TYR A 221 10.79 0.51 -18.41
CA TYR A 221 10.27 1.38 -17.37
C TYR A 221 11.25 1.47 -16.20
N GLN A 222 11.80 2.66 -15.99
CA GLN A 222 12.77 2.92 -14.93
C GLN A 222 12.10 3.65 -13.78
N LEU A 223 12.24 3.14 -12.55
CA LEU A 223 11.87 3.84 -11.34
C LEU A 223 13.03 4.76 -10.93
N ASN A 224 12.85 6.06 -11.09
CA ASN A 224 13.83 7.04 -10.68
C ASN A 224 13.44 7.67 -9.34
N TYR A 225 14.34 7.60 -8.36
CA TYR A 225 14.16 8.22 -7.04
C TYR A 225 15.13 9.39 -6.90
N ILE A 226 14.62 10.56 -6.54
CA ILE A 226 15.45 11.71 -6.20
C ILE A 226 15.66 11.71 -4.69
N ARG A 227 16.90 11.52 -4.22
CA ARG A 227 17.27 11.75 -2.83
C ARG A 227 17.74 13.19 -2.68
N LYS A 228 17.00 14.01 -1.92
CA LYS A 228 17.53 15.30 -1.46
C LYS A 228 18.28 15.07 -0.14
N ARG A 229 19.46 15.71 0.00
CA ARG A 229 20.20 15.77 1.26
C ARG A 229 19.57 16.78 2.21
#